data_c6028dbbf0166bcfe767182d461e0ad1
#
_entry.id   c6028dbbf0166bcfe767182d461e0ad1
#
_cell.length_a   1.000
_cell.length_b   1.000
_cell.length_c   1.000
_cell.angle_alpha   90.00
_cell.angle_beta   90.00
_cell.angle_gamma   90.00
#
_symmetry.space_group_name_H-M   'P 1'
#
loop_
_entity.id
_entity.type
_entity.pdbx_description
1 polymer ?
#
loop_
_entity_poly.entity_id
_entity_poly.type
_entity_poly.pdbx_seq_one_letter_code
_entity_poly.pdbx_strand_id
1 'polypeptide(L)'
;MRWTHLLLPAILLLPAMLGIASPACAHAFLLHASPPVGSELPVSPSAVTITYTEGVEPDFSSIEVDNAQGSRVDKADPHLLNGDQTKLSVSLPKLPPGEYTVVWHVTSVDTHKTEGRFTFSVTP
;
A
#
# COMPACT_ATOMS: atom_id res chain seq x y z
N MET A 1 -57.16 35.63 -43.22
CA MET A 1 -56.83 34.65 -42.24
C MET A 1 -55.32 34.64 -42.06
N ARG A 2 -54.90 34.97 -40.92
CA ARG A 2 -53.47 34.97 -40.59
C ARG A 2 -53.18 33.80 -39.76
N TRP A 3 -52.29 32.94 -40.19
CA TRP A 3 -51.79 31.82 -39.48
C TRP A 3 -50.51 32.25 -38.73
N THR A 4 -50.62 32.40 -37.46
CA THR A 4 -49.45 32.64 -36.66
C THR A 4 -48.84 31.28 -36.32
N HIS A 5 -47.72 30.97 -36.95
CA HIS A 5 -46.92 29.84 -36.59
C HIS A 5 -46.10 30.22 -35.36
N LEU A 6 -46.54 29.74 -34.23
CA LEU A 6 -45.74 29.76 -33.01
C LEU A 6 -44.64 28.72 -33.16
N LEU A 7 -43.45 29.19 -33.49
CA LEU A 7 -42.25 28.39 -33.35
C LEU A 7 -41.91 28.36 -31.88
N LEU A 8 -42.15 27.23 -31.23
CA LEU A 8 -41.62 26.94 -29.93
C LEU A 8 -40.10 26.73 -30.08
N PRO A 9 -39.27 27.48 -29.36
CA PRO A 9 -37.88 27.17 -29.35
C PRO A 9 -37.70 25.82 -28.62
N ALA A 10 -37.19 24.85 -29.35
CA ALA A 10 -36.71 23.62 -28.72
C ALA A 10 -35.57 24.00 -27.82
N ILE A 11 -35.84 24.03 -26.52
CA ILE A 11 -34.81 24.13 -25.51
C ILE A 11 -34.06 22.79 -25.52
N LEU A 12 -32.93 22.79 -26.20
CA LEU A 12 -31.99 21.69 -26.12
C LEU A 12 -31.41 21.72 -24.71
N LEU A 13 -31.99 20.96 -23.80
CA LEU A 13 -31.36 20.64 -22.53
C LEU A 13 -30.14 19.74 -22.84
N LEU A 14 -28.98 20.35 -22.95
CA LEU A 14 -27.75 19.60 -22.85
C LEU A 14 -27.70 19.01 -21.44
N PRO A 15 -27.60 17.68 -21.27
CA PRO A 15 -27.26 17.13 -19.98
C PRO A 15 -25.86 17.61 -19.66
N ALA A 16 -25.74 18.42 -18.63
CA ALA A 16 -24.44 18.69 -18.05
C ALA A 16 -23.91 17.35 -17.60
N MET A 17 -22.97 16.79 -18.33
CA MET A 17 -22.15 15.70 -17.83
C MET A 17 -21.30 16.28 -16.71
N LEU A 18 -21.82 16.20 -15.49
CA LEU A 18 -20.98 16.29 -14.30
C LEU A 18 -20.02 15.13 -14.38
N GLY A 19 -18.82 15.38 -14.89
CA GLY A 19 -17.71 14.49 -14.72
C GLY A 19 -17.48 14.36 -13.23
N ILE A 20 -17.88 13.23 -12.65
CA ILE A 20 -17.47 12.86 -11.31
C ILE A 20 -15.99 12.56 -11.44
N ALA A 21 -15.15 13.58 -11.16
CA ALA A 21 -13.75 13.33 -10.90
C ALA A 21 -13.73 12.47 -9.63
N SER A 22 -13.52 11.16 -9.78
CA SER A 22 -13.14 10.32 -8.66
C SER A 22 -11.90 10.95 -8.06
N PRO A 23 -11.90 11.36 -6.77
CA PRO A 23 -10.66 11.76 -6.14
C PRO A 23 -9.69 10.60 -6.36
N ALA A 24 -8.55 10.88 -6.97
CA ALA A 24 -7.46 9.93 -7.01
C ALA A 24 -7.14 9.63 -5.56
N CYS A 25 -7.65 8.50 -5.03
CA CYS A 25 -7.31 8.03 -3.69
C CYS A 25 -5.85 7.62 -3.73
N ALA A 26 -4.97 8.55 -3.35
CA ALA A 26 -3.54 8.31 -3.17
C ALA A 26 -3.33 7.55 -1.87
N HIS A 27 -3.80 6.28 -1.80
CA HIS A 27 -3.51 5.38 -0.71
C HIS A 27 -2.25 4.60 -1.05
N ALA A 28 -1.35 4.49 -0.09
CA ALA A 28 -0.16 3.66 -0.21
C ALA A 28 -0.55 2.19 -0.10
N PHE A 29 -0.52 1.47 -1.21
CA PHE A 29 -0.72 0.03 -1.25
C PHE A 29 0.60 -0.67 -1.52
N LEU A 30 0.73 -1.91 -1.03
CA LEU A 30 1.88 -2.75 -1.30
C LEU A 30 1.95 -3.03 -2.81
N LEU A 31 3.03 -2.58 -3.43
CA LEU A 31 3.32 -2.87 -4.83
C LEU A 31 4.10 -4.18 -4.96
N HIS A 32 5.17 -4.32 -4.20
CA HIS A 32 5.92 -5.57 -4.04
C HIS A 32 6.72 -5.56 -2.74
N ALA A 33 7.16 -6.72 -2.34
CA ALA A 33 7.92 -6.93 -1.11
C ALA A 33 9.19 -7.75 -1.37
N SER A 34 10.19 -7.55 -0.52
CA SER A 34 11.37 -8.38 -0.40
C SER A 34 11.54 -8.79 1.07
N PRO A 35 11.41 -10.07 1.43
CA PRO A 35 11.11 -11.23 0.57
C PRO A 35 9.76 -11.11 -0.13
N PRO A 36 9.62 -11.73 -1.31
CA PRO A 36 8.33 -11.72 -2.02
C PRO A 36 7.21 -12.37 -1.19
N VAL A 37 6.00 -11.88 -1.39
CA VAL A 37 4.79 -12.42 -0.74
C VAL A 37 4.68 -13.93 -1.01
N GLY A 38 4.56 -14.72 0.06
CA GLY A 38 4.41 -16.17 -0.02
C GLY A 38 5.67 -16.94 -0.43
N SER A 39 6.84 -16.30 -0.43
CA SER A 39 8.08 -16.94 -0.86
C SER A 39 8.66 -17.89 0.19
N GLU A 40 9.41 -18.88 -0.28
CA GLU A 40 10.22 -19.78 0.51
C GLU A 40 11.69 -19.48 0.27
N LEU A 41 12.43 -19.21 1.32
CA LEU A 41 13.83 -18.77 1.24
C LEU A 41 14.77 -19.81 1.82
N PRO A 42 15.83 -20.19 1.11
CA PRO A 42 16.84 -21.09 1.64
C PRO A 42 17.80 -20.42 2.64
N VAL A 43 17.78 -19.08 2.69
CA VAL A 43 18.64 -18.28 3.55
C VAL A 43 17.79 -17.25 4.28
N SER A 44 18.10 -17.03 5.57
CA SER A 44 17.44 -15.99 6.36
C SER A 44 17.65 -14.62 5.74
N PRO A 45 16.57 -13.86 5.44
CA PRO A 45 16.72 -12.49 4.96
C PRO A 45 17.20 -11.56 6.07
N SER A 46 17.95 -10.53 5.72
CA SER A 46 18.46 -9.55 6.68
C SER A 46 17.48 -8.40 6.93
N ALA A 47 16.45 -8.29 6.11
CA ALA A 47 15.45 -7.23 6.21
C ALA A 47 14.16 -7.63 5.51
N VAL A 48 13.06 -6.98 5.88
CA VAL A 48 11.83 -6.93 5.09
C VAL A 48 11.74 -5.53 4.52
N THR A 49 11.59 -5.42 3.21
CA THR A 49 11.38 -4.15 2.52
C THR A 49 10.09 -4.22 1.72
N ILE A 50 9.24 -3.24 1.89
CA ILE A 50 7.98 -3.13 1.14
C ILE A 50 8.05 -1.88 0.29
N THR A 51 7.79 -2.03 -1.01
CA THR A 51 7.62 -0.93 -1.93
C THR A 51 6.12 -0.64 -2.07
N TYR A 52 5.75 0.60 -1.81
CA TYR A 52 4.37 1.08 -1.86
C TYR A 52 4.12 1.88 -3.14
N THR A 53 2.86 1.99 -3.51
CA THR A 53 2.43 2.79 -4.67
C THR A 53 2.59 4.30 -4.45
N GLU A 54 2.70 4.73 -3.20
CA GLU A 54 2.84 6.12 -2.76
C GLU A 54 3.96 6.23 -1.73
N GLY A 55 4.45 7.45 -1.52
CA GLY A 55 5.37 7.73 -0.43
C GLY A 55 4.72 7.53 0.94
N VAL A 56 5.48 7.03 1.89
CA VAL A 56 5.03 6.79 3.27
C VAL A 56 5.86 7.59 4.27
N GLU A 57 5.25 7.89 5.41
CA GLU A 57 5.89 8.57 6.54
C GLU A 57 6.47 7.53 7.51
N PRO A 58 7.79 7.36 7.58
CA PRO A 58 8.39 6.30 8.39
C PRO A 58 8.11 6.46 9.89
N ASP A 59 7.97 7.69 10.39
CA ASP A 59 7.70 7.95 11.80
C ASP A 59 6.26 7.56 12.21
N PHE A 60 5.37 7.38 11.25
CA PHE A 60 3.97 6.99 11.47
C PHE A 60 3.62 5.65 10.84
N SER A 61 4.64 4.87 10.51
CA SER A 61 4.49 3.60 9.80
C SER A 61 5.25 2.51 10.51
N SER A 62 4.81 1.27 10.33
CA SER A 62 5.47 0.11 10.93
C SER A 62 5.41 -1.10 10.01
N ILE A 63 6.43 -1.93 10.14
CA ILE A 63 6.47 -3.29 9.63
C ILE A 63 6.83 -4.19 10.81
N GLU A 64 5.93 -5.08 11.16
CA GLU A 64 6.15 -6.08 12.21
C GLU A 64 6.29 -7.45 11.58
N VAL A 65 7.28 -8.21 12.03
CA VAL A 65 7.49 -9.60 11.59
C VAL A 65 7.35 -10.51 12.80
N ASP A 66 6.40 -11.43 12.71
CA ASP A 66 6.12 -12.39 13.77
C ASP A 66 6.50 -13.81 13.31
N ASN A 67 7.01 -14.62 14.25
CA ASN A 67 7.24 -16.03 13.99
C ASN A 67 5.94 -16.84 14.09
N ALA A 68 6.02 -18.16 13.86
CA ALA A 68 4.86 -19.05 13.92
C ALA A 68 4.18 -19.11 15.28
N GLN A 69 4.88 -18.75 16.35
CA GLN A 69 4.36 -18.69 17.72
C GLN A 69 3.74 -17.33 18.06
N GLY A 70 3.70 -16.39 17.10
CA GLY A 70 3.16 -15.08 17.29
C GLY A 70 4.08 -14.09 18.00
N SER A 71 5.35 -14.42 18.18
CA SER A 71 6.34 -13.53 18.78
C SER A 71 6.99 -12.65 17.74
N ARG A 72 7.11 -11.35 18.03
CA ARG A 72 7.80 -10.39 17.17
C ARG A 72 9.29 -10.68 17.09
N VAL A 73 9.84 -10.70 15.89
CA VAL A 73 11.25 -11.03 15.63
C VAL A 73 12.05 -9.94 14.94
N ASP A 74 11.42 -8.93 14.38
CA ASP A 74 12.11 -7.81 13.74
C ASP A 74 12.77 -6.88 14.77
N LYS A 75 13.68 -6.03 14.30
CA LYS A 75 14.43 -5.11 15.16
C LYS A 75 13.71 -3.81 15.50
N ALA A 76 12.46 -3.66 15.07
CA ALA A 76 11.63 -2.48 15.34
C ALA A 76 12.30 -1.15 14.93
N ASP A 77 12.93 -1.14 13.77
CA ASP A 77 13.69 -0.03 13.21
C ASP A 77 13.16 0.45 11.84
N PRO A 78 11.86 0.76 11.69
CA PRO A 78 11.32 1.14 10.40
C PRO A 78 12.07 2.36 9.85
N HIS A 79 12.53 2.25 8.60
CA HIS A 79 13.29 3.30 7.94
C HIS A 79 13.10 3.23 6.42
N LEU A 80 13.29 4.35 5.77
CA LEU A 80 13.28 4.41 4.32
C LEU A 80 14.56 3.79 3.75
N LEU A 81 14.41 2.93 2.75
CA LEU A 81 15.55 2.33 2.09
C LEU A 81 16.21 3.35 1.16
N ASN A 82 17.48 3.69 1.41
CA ASN A 82 18.26 4.67 0.63
C ASN A 82 17.53 6.03 0.47
N GLY A 83 16.71 6.42 1.45
CA GLY A 83 15.96 7.66 1.40
C GLY A 83 14.76 7.66 0.43
N ASP A 84 14.42 6.52 -0.16
CA ASP A 84 13.27 6.39 -1.05
C ASP A 84 11.98 6.32 -0.23
N GLN A 85 11.13 7.35 -0.34
CA GLN A 85 9.88 7.45 0.41
C GLN A 85 8.86 6.34 0.11
N THR A 86 9.00 5.67 -1.02
CA THR A 86 8.11 4.56 -1.38
C THR A 86 8.56 3.22 -0.82
N LYS A 87 9.76 3.14 -0.23
CA LYS A 87 10.35 1.90 0.27
C LYS A 87 10.60 1.96 1.76
N LEU A 88 9.76 1.26 2.51
CA LEU A 88 9.93 1.12 3.95
C LEU A 88 10.58 -0.23 4.26
N SER A 89 11.55 -0.23 5.14
CA SER A 89 12.31 -1.42 5.53
C SER A 89 12.37 -1.57 7.04
N VAL A 90 12.47 -2.81 7.48
CA VAL A 90 12.77 -3.17 8.86
C VAL A 90 13.86 -4.24 8.87
N SER A 91 14.81 -4.11 9.77
CA SER A 91 15.91 -5.06 9.90
C SER A 91 15.49 -6.33 10.64
N LEU A 92 16.08 -7.44 10.24
CA LEU A 92 15.85 -8.75 10.85
C LEU A 92 17.17 -9.31 11.42
N PRO A 93 17.12 -9.97 12.59
CA PRO A 93 18.18 -10.83 13.01
C PRO A 93 18.19 -12.10 12.16
N LYS A 94 19.18 -12.96 12.35
CA LYS A 94 19.18 -14.28 11.71
C LYS A 94 17.94 -15.06 12.19
N LEU A 95 17.10 -15.45 11.26
CA LEU A 95 15.86 -16.19 11.56
C LEU A 95 16.05 -17.69 11.39
N PRO A 96 15.62 -18.50 12.39
CA PRO A 96 15.53 -19.94 12.21
C PRO A 96 14.55 -20.33 11.11
N PRO A 97 14.66 -21.56 10.57
CA PRO A 97 13.65 -22.08 9.66
C PRO A 97 12.25 -22.02 10.26
N GLY A 98 11.27 -21.64 9.47
CA GLY A 98 9.88 -21.49 9.90
C GLY A 98 9.09 -20.56 9.02
N GLU A 99 7.80 -20.41 9.34
CA GLU A 99 6.91 -19.47 8.70
C GLU A 99 6.86 -18.16 9.49
N TYR A 100 6.90 -17.06 8.77
CA TYR A 100 6.86 -15.71 9.33
C TYR A 100 5.72 -14.92 8.73
N THR A 101 5.02 -14.14 9.55
CA THR A 101 3.95 -13.25 9.14
C THR A 101 4.44 -11.81 9.23
N VAL A 102 4.31 -11.08 8.15
CA VAL A 102 4.58 -9.64 8.09
C VAL A 102 3.27 -8.90 8.19
N VAL A 103 3.17 -8.01 9.16
CA VAL A 103 2.03 -7.11 9.34
C VAL A 103 2.52 -5.69 9.19
N TRP A 104 1.93 -4.95 8.26
CA TRP A 104 2.35 -3.58 8.04
C TRP A 104 1.19 -2.60 8.23
N HIS A 105 1.53 -1.44 8.79
CA HIS A 105 0.65 -0.29 8.94
C HIS A 105 1.42 0.92 8.44
N VAL A 106 0.91 1.62 7.44
CA VAL A 106 1.58 2.80 6.92
C VAL A 106 0.64 3.99 6.84
N THR A 107 1.23 5.15 7.05
CA THR A 107 0.61 6.44 6.78
C THR A 107 1.29 7.01 5.56
N SER A 108 0.53 7.29 4.51
CA SER A 108 1.05 7.91 3.29
C SER A 108 1.38 9.38 3.52
N VAL A 109 2.17 9.97 2.61
CA VAL A 109 2.53 11.39 2.68
C VAL A 109 1.32 12.32 2.60
N ASP A 110 0.20 11.85 2.08
CA ASP A 110 -1.09 12.57 2.07
C ASP A 110 -1.99 12.25 3.27
N THR A 111 -1.43 11.63 4.32
CA THR A 111 -2.05 11.34 5.62
C THR A 111 -3.09 10.23 5.65
N HIS A 112 -3.25 9.43 4.61
CA HIS A 112 -4.10 8.25 4.62
C HIS A 112 -3.40 7.03 5.21
N LYS A 113 -4.15 6.23 5.99
CA LYS A 113 -3.64 5.02 6.64
C LYS A 113 -4.11 3.78 5.90
N THR A 114 -3.18 2.86 5.65
CA THR A 114 -3.45 1.55 5.10
C THR A 114 -2.72 0.48 5.88
N GLU A 115 -3.19 -0.75 5.77
CA GLU A 115 -2.59 -1.89 6.46
C GLU A 115 -2.73 -3.16 5.62
N GLY A 116 -1.91 -4.14 5.91
CA GLY A 116 -1.98 -5.44 5.26
C GLY A 116 -1.07 -6.45 5.93
N ARG A 117 -1.08 -7.66 5.40
CA ARG A 117 -0.22 -8.75 5.86
C ARG A 117 0.14 -9.69 4.73
N PHE A 118 1.28 -10.34 4.88
CA PHE A 118 1.71 -11.45 4.03
C PHE A 118 2.64 -12.37 4.80
N THR A 119 2.96 -13.50 4.22
CA THR A 119 3.87 -14.48 4.82
C THR A 119 5.06 -14.74 3.93
N PHE A 120 6.14 -15.18 4.55
CA PHE A 120 7.27 -15.85 3.90
C PHE A 120 7.78 -16.95 4.81
N SER A 121 8.54 -17.87 4.26
CA SER A 121 9.12 -18.98 5.02
C SER A 121 10.63 -19.02 4.81
N VAL A 122 11.33 -19.42 5.86
CA VAL A 122 12.75 -19.80 5.77
C VAL A 122 12.80 -21.32 5.84
N THR A 123 13.36 -21.95 4.83
CA THR A 123 13.47 -23.42 4.76
C THR A 123 14.71 -23.90 5.52
N PRO A 124 14.67 -25.15 6.02
CA PRO A 124 15.81 -25.75 6.71
C PRO A 124 17.00 -25.94 5.77
#